data_57faee2af28b62c9f758b7b4685bf53b
#
_entry.id   57faee2af28b62c9f758b7b4685bf53b
#
_cell.length_a   1.000
_cell.length_b   1.000
_cell.length_c   1.000
_cell.angle_alpha   90.00
_cell.angle_beta   90.00
_cell.angle_gamma   90.00
#
_symmetry.space_group_name_H-M   'P 1'
#
loop_
_entity.id
_entity.type
_entity.pdbx_description
1 polymer ?
#
loop_
_entity_poly.entity_id
_entity_poly.type
_entity_poly.pdbx_seq_one_letter_code
_entity_poly.pdbx_strand_id
1 'polypeptide(L)'
;MRRAAAAASLALCLACAPGCSVDVGGSVAATGSGDTAVRLVSEFRHGTFAEEPAVTTAVFSDIPYEDLADGSARDGRYLHIEILWRPRPGKTPIEPSSTNLTIRFVVVSGGEVGVYVGGGFAWISGGKAAGEPLGLDIIGSSISLVDKTPGFVGLLSPASLIGELGARPNADNARATRRAASQFVTNRLGRVRWVGADGVSGR
;
A
#
# COMPACT_ATOMS: atom_id res chain seq x y z
N MET A 1 -19.82 12.73 -72.90
CA MET A 1 -19.16 13.46 -71.83
C MET A 1 -19.69 12.96 -70.50
N ARG A 2 -18.98 12.06 -69.83
CA ARG A 2 -19.34 11.50 -68.49
C ARG A 2 -18.36 12.06 -67.47
N ARG A 3 -18.84 12.83 -66.50
CA ARG A 3 -18.03 13.32 -65.37
C ARG A 3 -18.07 12.30 -64.24
N ALA A 4 -16.91 11.78 -63.92
CA ALA A 4 -16.68 10.95 -62.72
C ALA A 4 -16.51 11.85 -61.50
N ALA A 5 -17.35 11.65 -60.48
CA ALA A 5 -17.18 12.27 -59.15
C ALA A 5 -16.32 11.37 -58.29
N ALA A 6 -15.19 11.88 -57.86
CA ALA A 6 -14.30 11.23 -56.90
C ALA A 6 -14.78 11.56 -55.48
N ALA A 7 -15.20 10.54 -54.73
CA ALA A 7 -15.51 10.65 -53.31
C ALA A 7 -14.23 10.47 -52.51
N ALA A 8 -13.79 11.52 -51.81
CA ALA A 8 -12.68 11.47 -50.89
C ALA A 8 -13.19 11.00 -49.52
N SER A 9 -12.82 9.78 -49.11
CA SER A 9 -13.08 9.24 -47.76
C SER A 9 -12.04 9.81 -46.79
N LEU A 10 -12.51 10.67 -45.90
CA LEU A 10 -11.69 11.19 -44.78
C LEU A 10 -11.67 10.14 -43.68
N ALA A 11 -10.55 9.41 -43.54
CA ALA A 11 -10.31 8.49 -42.43
C ALA A 11 -9.92 9.28 -41.17
N LEU A 12 -10.85 9.38 -40.21
CA LEU A 12 -10.61 9.99 -38.91
C LEU A 12 -9.86 8.98 -38.05
N CYS A 13 -8.54 9.10 -37.96
CA CYS A 13 -7.72 8.36 -37.01
C CYS A 13 -8.00 8.89 -35.58
N LEU A 14 -8.86 8.21 -34.82
CA LEU A 14 -8.91 8.39 -33.36
C LEU A 14 -7.57 7.91 -32.80
N ALA A 15 -6.68 8.83 -32.48
CA ALA A 15 -5.51 8.57 -31.66
C ALA A 15 -5.98 8.24 -30.24
N CYS A 16 -6.03 6.96 -29.88
CA CYS A 16 -6.13 6.53 -28.50
C CYS A 16 -4.85 7.00 -27.79
N ALA A 17 -4.94 8.09 -27.02
CA ALA A 17 -3.91 8.44 -26.07
C ALA A 17 -3.80 7.27 -25.08
N PRO A 18 -2.59 6.71 -24.85
CA PRO A 18 -2.40 5.74 -23.78
C PRO A 18 -2.67 6.48 -22.46
N GLY A 19 -3.85 6.29 -21.90
CA GLY A 19 -4.11 6.68 -20.53
C GLY A 19 -3.16 5.88 -19.65
N CYS A 20 -2.35 6.56 -18.83
CA CYS A 20 -1.56 5.90 -17.80
C CYS A 20 -2.53 5.21 -16.85
N SER A 21 -2.80 3.93 -17.08
CA SER A 21 -3.55 3.11 -16.14
C SER A 21 -2.64 2.84 -14.95
N VAL A 22 -3.06 3.24 -13.77
CA VAL A 22 -2.40 2.82 -12.54
C VAL A 22 -2.69 1.32 -12.38
N ASP A 23 -1.64 0.50 -12.44
CA ASP A 23 -1.76 -0.93 -12.18
C ASP A 23 -2.13 -1.15 -10.71
N VAL A 24 -3.01 -2.12 -10.47
CA VAL A 24 -3.44 -2.47 -9.11
C VAL A 24 -2.53 -3.55 -8.56
N GLY A 25 -2.04 -3.33 -7.35
CA GLY A 25 -0.98 -4.16 -6.76
C GLY A 25 0.36 -3.46 -6.82
N GLY A 26 1.42 -4.19 -7.07
CA GLY A 26 2.78 -3.66 -7.17
C GLY A 26 3.75 -4.32 -6.21
N SER A 27 4.90 -3.70 -6.01
CA SER A 27 5.94 -4.28 -5.17
C SER A 27 6.63 -3.25 -4.27
N VAL A 28 7.09 -3.72 -3.12
CA VAL A 28 7.98 -2.97 -2.25
C VAL A 28 9.22 -3.78 -1.91
N ALA A 29 10.33 -3.10 -1.74
CA ALA A 29 11.57 -3.68 -1.26
C ALA A 29 11.92 -3.06 0.09
N ALA A 30 12.00 -3.90 1.13
CA ALA A 30 12.53 -3.53 2.43
C ALA A 30 14.00 -3.98 2.51
N THR A 31 14.91 -3.05 2.80
CA THR A 31 16.35 -3.32 2.91
C THR A 31 16.83 -2.93 4.30
N GLY A 32 17.29 -3.92 5.05
CA GLY A 32 17.85 -3.72 6.41
C GLY A 32 19.16 -2.93 6.37
N SER A 33 19.38 -2.14 7.43
CA SER A 33 20.56 -1.28 7.59
C SER A 33 21.59 -1.94 8.53
N GLY A 34 22.11 -3.10 8.20
CA GLY A 34 23.12 -3.79 9.03
C GLY A 34 24.30 -4.27 8.19
N ASP A 35 25.33 -4.80 8.85
CA ASP A 35 26.51 -5.36 8.20
C ASP A 35 26.18 -6.51 7.24
N THR A 36 25.04 -7.18 7.46
CA THR A 36 24.46 -8.15 6.54
C THR A 36 23.13 -7.61 6.04
N ALA A 37 23.19 -6.79 4.99
CA ALA A 37 22.00 -6.19 4.41
C ALA A 37 21.06 -7.26 3.85
N VAL A 38 19.96 -7.52 4.55
CA VAL A 38 18.88 -8.39 4.08
C VAL A 38 17.91 -7.55 3.28
N ARG A 39 17.58 -8.01 2.08
CA ARG A 39 16.56 -7.39 1.23
C ARG A 39 15.36 -8.33 1.09
N LEU A 40 14.19 -7.85 1.48
CA LEU A 40 12.92 -8.54 1.30
C LEU A 40 12.11 -7.80 0.23
N VAL A 41 11.82 -8.47 -0.88
CA VAL A 41 10.89 -7.97 -1.90
C VAL A 41 9.53 -8.60 -1.62
N SER A 42 8.50 -7.76 -1.59
CA SER A 42 7.11 -8.17 -1.39
C SER A 42 6.28 -7.73 -2.59
N GLU A 43 5.63 -8.68 -3.24
CA GLU A 43 4.74 -8.43 -4.37
C GLU A 43 3.29 -8.55 -3.89
N PHE A 44 2.48 -7.57 -4.21
CA PHE A 44 1.07 -7.53 -3.88
C PHE A 44 0.26 -7.57 -5.18
N ARG A 45 -0.66 -8.50 -5.28
CA ARG A 45 -1.56 -8.61 -6.45
C ARG A 45 -2.77 -7.70 -6.35
N HIS A 46 -3.12 -7.31 -5.14
CA HIS A 46 -4.30 -6.51 -4.86
C HIS A 46 -3.98 -5.42 -3.84
N GLY A 47 -4.50 -4.23 -4.12
CA GLY A 47 -4.50 -3.12 -3.20
C GLY A 47 -5.87 -2.46 -3.19
N THR A 48 -6.36 -2.08 -2.03
CA THR A 48 -7.59 -1.31 -1.87
C THR A 48 -7.35 -0.10 -0.96
N PHE A 49 -8.14 0.96 -1.18
CA PHE A 49 -8.06 2.13 -0.33
C PHE A 49 -9.43 2.67 0.08
N ALA A 50 -9.44 3.38 1.20
CA ALA A 50 -10.56 4.14 1.71
C ALA A 50 -10.12 5.59 1.93
N GLU A 51 -10.93 6.54 1.48
CA GLU A 51 -10.78 7.94 1.86
C GLU A 51 -11.59 8.21 3.12
N GLU A 52 -10.93 8.80 4.10
CA GLU A 52 -11.52 9.27 5.35
C GLU A 52 -11.27 10.78 5.48
N PRO A 53 -12.04 11.53 6.27
CA PRO A 53 -11.93 12.99 6.32
C PRO A 53 -10.53 13.54 6.61
N ALA A 54 -9.74 12.80 7.38
CA ALA A 54 -8.40 13.24 7.82
C ALA A 54 -7.26 12.50 7.13
N VAL A 55 -7.51 11.33 6.53
CA VAL A 55 -6.45 10.44 6.05
C VAL A 55 -6.98 9.52 4.94
N THR A 56 -6.15 9.21 3.96
CA THR A 56 -6.44 8.14 3.01
C THR A 56 -5.71 6.88 3.47
N THR A 57 -6.44 5.79 3.67
CA THR A 57 -5.91 4.50 4.11
C THR A 57 -5.81 3.56 2.92
N ALA A 58 -4.62 3.05 2.62
CA ALA A 58 -4.40 2.01 1.61
C ALA A 58 -3.90 0.72 2.26
N VAL A 59 -4.41 -0.42 1.79
CA VAL A 59 -4.04 -1.75 2.28
C VAL A 59 -3.66 -2.66 1.13
N PHE A 60 -2.59 -3.42 1.34
CA PHE A 60 -2.06 -4.39 0.40
C PHE A 60 -1.78 -5.69 1.16
N SER A 61 -2.12 -6.82 0.57
CA SER A 61 -1.89 -8.12 1.19
C SER A 61 -1.61 -9.18 0.13
N ASP A 62 -0.63 -10.04 0.37
CA ASP A 62 -0.46 -11.31 -0.32
C ASP A 62 -1.08 -12.48 0.49
N ILE A 63 -1.56 -12.19 1.72
CA ILE A 63 -2.30 -13.13 2.56
C ILE A 63 -3.79 -13.03 2.17
N PRO A 64 -4.47 -14.15 1.90
CA PRO A 64 -5.91 -14.19 1.69
C PRO A 64 -6.68 -13.57 2.85
N TYR A 65 -7.78 -12.89 2.55
CA TYR A 65 -8.60 -12.27 3.60
C TYR A 65 -9.11 -13.28 4.62
N GLU A 66 -9.51 -14.46 4.14
CA GLU A 66 -10.04 -15.55 4.97
C GLU A 66 -9.01 -16.02 5.98
N ASP A 67 -7.74 -16.17 5.56
CA ASP A 67 -6.65 -16.62 6.43
C ASP A 67 -6.27 -15.58 7.50
N LEU A 68 -6.46 -14.28 7.18
CA LEU A 68 -6.34 -13.21 8.17
C LEU A 68 -7.50 -13.24 9.16
N ALA A 69 -8.72 -13.45 8.66
CA ALA A 69 -9.95 -13.38 9.45
C ALA A 69 -10.09 -14.54 10.44
N ASP A 70 -9.74 -15.75 10.02
CA ASP A 70 -9.80 -16.97 10.86
C ASP A 70 -8.50 -17.23 11.65
N GLY A 71 -7.44 -16.49 11.35
CA GLY A 71 -6.15 -16.61 12.03
C GLY A 71 -5.27 -17.75 11.52
N SER A 72 -5.59 -18.38 10.37
CA SER A 72 -4.85 -19.51 9.80
C SER A 72 -3.58 -19.12 9.03
N ALA A 73 -3.40 -17.82 8.74
CA ALA A 73 -2.24 -17.33 7.99
C ALA A 73 -0.92 -17.84 8.57
N ARG A 74 -0.11 -18.48 7.72
CA ARG A 74 1.19 -19.02 8.11
C ARG A 74 2.37 -18.28 7.48
N ASP A 75 2.17 -17.79 6.27
CA ASP A 75 3.18 -17.06 5.52
C ASP A 75 2.52 -15.91 4.76
N GLY A 76 3.26 -14.84 4.55
CA GLY A 76 2.84 -13.72 3.74
C GLY A 76 3.13 -12.37 4.37
N ARG A 77 2.65 -11.31 3.70
CA ARG A 77 2.89 -9.93 4.07
C ARG A 77 1.61 -9.13 3.97
N TYR A 78 1.50 -8.20 4.88
CA TYR A 78 0.44 -7.22 4.89
C TYR A 78 1.04 -5.83 5.06
N LEU A 79 0.64 -4.90 4.22
CA LEU A 79 1.11 -3.52 4.24
C LEU A 79 -0.07 -2.58 4.38
N HIS A 80 -0.03 -1.74 5.40
CA HIS A 80 -0.99 -0.69 5.66
C HIS A 80 -0.29 0.66 5.60
N ILE A 81 -0.82 1.56 4.77
CA ILE A 81 -0.31 2.90 4.56
C ILE A 81 -1.41 3.90 4.88
N GLU A 82 -1.11 4.86 5.75
CA GLU A 82 -1.95 6.04 5.97
C GLU A 82 -1.28 7.23 5.32
N ILE A 83 -1.98 7.87 4.38
CA ILE A 83 -1.53 9.05 3.67
C ILE A 83 -2.08 10.26 4.41
N LEU A 84 -1.19 11.03 5.02
CA LEU A 84 -1.52 12.19 5.85
C LEU A 84 -1.82 13.43 5.00
N TRP A 85 -1.12 13.58 3.89
CA TRP A 85 -1.30 14.67 2.94
C TRP A 85 -0.70 14.32 1.58
N ARG A 86 -1.20 14.99 0.51
CA ARG A 86 -0.74 14.76 -0.86
C ARG A 86 0.29 15.82 -1.26
N PRO A 87 1.48 15.43 -1.73
CA PRO A 87 2.48 16.37 -2.23
C PRO A 87 1.96 17.11 -3.47
N ARG A 88 2.41 18.35 -3.63
CA ARG A 88 2.12 19.17 -4.82
C ARG A 88 3.42 19.47 -5.57
N PRO A 89 3.57 19.04 -6.82
CA PRO A 89 4.76 19.33 -7.63
C PRO A 89 5.07 20.83 -7.63
N GLY A 90 6.35 21.17 -7.45
CA GLY A 90 6.83 22.55 -7.42
C GLY A 90 6.44 23.36 -6.18
N LYS A 91 5.70 22.80 -5.22
CA LYS A 91 5.28 23.48 -3.97
C LYS A 91 5.69 22.73 -2.70
N THR A 92 6.01 21.46 -2.82
CA THR A 92 6.43 20.63 -1.68
C THR A 92 7.93 20.45 -1.73
N PRO A 93 8.71 20.97 -0.77
CA PRO A 93 10.11 20.65 -0.65
C PRO A 93 10.27 19.14 -0.42
N ILE A 94 11.17 18.51 -1.17
CA ILE A 94 11.56 17.12 -0.93
C ILE A 94 12.80 17.18 -0.04
N GLU A 95 12.58 17.11 1.25
CA GLU A 95 13.65 17.01 2.23
C GLU A 95 13.71 15.59 2.79
N PRO A 96 14.85 15.09 3.25
CA PRO A 96 14.96 13.77 3.85
C PRO A 96 14.04 13.56 5.07
N SER A 97 13.65 14.67 5.73
CA SER A 97 12.72 14.68 6.86
C SER A 97 11.24 14.77 6.46
N SER A 98 10.95 14.99 5.18
CA SER A 98 9.55 15.10 4.73
C SER A 98 8.85 13.76 4.91
N THR A 99 7.73 13.79 5.63
CA THR A 99 6.90 12.61 5.90
C THR A 99 5.47 12.92 5.52
N ASN A 100 4.90 12.19 4.58
CA ASN A 100 3.49 12.30 4.20
C ASN A 100 2.71 11.01 4.36
N LEU A 101 3.37 9.96 4.83
CA LEU A 101 2.71 8.67 5.09
C LEU A 101 3.25 7.99 6.35
N THR A 102 2.38 7.20 6.96
CA THR A 102 2.77 6.21 7.96
C THR A 102 2.66 4.82 7.38
N ILE A 103 3.51 3.91 7.84
CA ILE A 103 3.60 2.54 7.34
C ILE A 103 3.49 1.58 8.51
N ARG A 104 2.64 0.55 8.36
CA ARG A 104 2.69 -0.69 9.14
C ARG A 104 2.91 -1.84 8.18
N PHE A 105 3.99 -2.54 8.38
CA PHE A 105 4.34 -3.69 7.57
C PHE A 105 4.40 -4.93 8.47
N VAL A 106 3.53 -5.89 8.19
CA VAL A 106 3.45 -7.16 8.92
C VAL A 106 4.04 -8.25 8.05
N VAL A 107 4.94 -9.01 8.62
CA VAL A 107 5.53 -10.19 7.99
C VAL A 107 5.12 -11.42 8.80
N VAL A 108 4.54 -12.39 8.13
CA VAL A 108 4.19 -13.71 8.70
C VAL A 108 5.12 -14.73 8.06
N SER A 109 5.78 -15.55 8.87
CA SER A 109 6.67 -16.60 8.40
C SER A 109 6.63 -17.82 9.31
N GLY A 110 6.20 -18.96 8.79
CA GLY A 110 6.00 -20.18 9.56
C GLY A 110 4.97 -20.05 10.68
N GLY A 111 4.02 -19.10 10.56
CA GLY A 111 3.05 -18.76 11.59
C GLY A 111 3.55 -17.76 12.65
N GLU A 112 4.81 -17.40 12.62
CA GLU A 112 5.40 -16.35 13.45
C GLU A 112 5.19 -14.97 12.82
N VAL A 113 5.04 -13.94 13.65
CA VAL A 113 4.65 -12.59 13.20
C VAL A 113 5.69 -11.56 13.63
N GLY A 114 6.08 -10.71 12.69
CA GLY A 114 6.84 -9.49 12.95
C GLY A 114 6.07 -8.26 12.50
N VAL A 115 6.01 -7.24 13.34
CA VAL A 115 5.32 -5.97 13.08
C VAL A 115 6.34 -4.84 12.99
N TYR A 116 6.43 -4.24 11.82
CA TYR A 116 7.28 -3.09 11.55
C TYR A 116 6.42 -1.84 11.42
N VAL A 117 6.88 -0.74 11.99
CA VAL A 117 6.20 0.56 11.91
C VAL A 117 7.22 1.63 11.53
N GLY A 118 6.74 2.58 10.76
CA GLY A 118 7.54 3.72 10.36
C GLY A 118 6.77 4.73 9.54
N GLY A 119 7.50 5.50 8.76
CA GLY A 119 6.93 6.51 7.88
C GLY A 119 7.94 6.98 6.85
N GLY A 120 7.49 7.85 5.99
CA GLY A 120 8.34 8.37 4.94
C GLY A 120 7.58 9.20 3.91
N PHE A 121 8.13 9.25 2.72
CA PHE A 121 7.60 10.07 1.65
C PHE A 121 7.24 9.22 0.44
N ALA A 122 6.07 9.51 -0.14
CA ALA A 122 5.65 8.99 -1.43
C ALA A 122 5.05 10.07 -2.31
N TRP A 123 5.28 9.95 -3.62
CA TRP A 123 4.46 10.62 -4.61
C TRP A 123 3.13 9.89 -4.76
N ILE A 124 2.05 10.68 -4.88
CA ILE A 124 0.69 10.14 -4.90
C ILE A 124 0.02 10.62 -6.18
N SER A 125 -0.45 9.69 -6.99
CA SER A 125 -1.20 9.92 -8.21
C SER A 125 -2.61 9.35 -8.09
N GLY A 126 -3.55 9.88 -8.87
CA GLY A 126 -4.92 9.38 -8.90
C GLY A 126 -5.69 9.49 -7.58
N GLY A 127 -6.74 8.70 -7.44
CA GLY A 127 -7.57 8.60 -6.24
C GLY A 127 -8.32 9.87 -5.86
N LYS A 128 -8.61 10.78 -6.81
CA LYS A 128 -9.35 12.02 -6.56
C LYS A 128 -10.78 11.98 -7.07
N ALA A 129 -10.99 11.26 -8.18
CA ALA A 129 -12.29 11.06 -8.77
C ALA A 129 -12.90 9.73 -8.31
N ALA A 130 -14.22 9.65 -8.29
CA ALA A 130 -14.92 8.42 -7.95
C ALA A 130 -14.49 7.29 -8.90
N GLY A 131 -14.05 6.17 -8.34
CA GLY A 131 -13.58 5.01 -9.10
C GLY A 131 -12.13 5.10 -9.61
N GLU A 132 -11.45 6.24 -9.42
CA GLU A 132 -10.08 6.42 -9.87
C GLU A 132 -9.10 5.64 -8.98
N PRO A 133 -8.19 4.82 -9.56
CA PRO A 133 -7.17 4.14 -8.78
C PRO A 133 -6.19 5.12 -8.15
N LEU A 134 -5.65 4.74 -6.99
CA LEU A 134 -4.61 5.45 -6.27
C LEU A 134 -3.26 4.83 -6.62
N GLY A 135 -2.28 5.63 -7.05
CA GLY A 135 -0.89 5.24 -7.23
C GLY A 135 -0.01 5.82 -6.14
N LEU A 136 0.91 5.02 -5.63
CA LEU A 136 1.89 5.38 -4.61
C LEU A 136 3.29 5.02 -5.13
N ASP A 137 4.16 6.02 -5.25
CA ASP A 137 5.59 5.84 -5.50
C ASP A 137 6.34 6.21 -4.22
N ILE A 138 6.73 5.20 -3.44
CA ILE A 138 7.44 5.34 -2.16
C ILE A 138 8.93 5.51 -2.46
N ILE A 139 9.42 6.72 -2.37
CA ILE A 139 10.81 7.06 -2.71
C ILE A 139 11.75 7.09 -1.52
N GLY A 140 11.23 7.09 -0.30
CA GLY A 140 12.03 7.07 0.91
C GLY A 140 11.17 6.89 2.14
N SER A 141 11.42 5.80 2.86
CA SER A 141 10.79 5.55 4.15
C SER A 141 11.71 4.72 5.04
N SER A 142 11.49 4.80 6.33
CA SER A 142 12.18 3.99 7.32
C SER A 142 11.15 3.26 8.17
N ILE A 143 11.39 1.97 8.39
CA ILE A 143 10.57 1.11 9.24
C ILE A 143 11.46 0.40 10.27
N SER A 144 10.91 0.17 11.45
CA SER A 144 11.59 -0.58 12.51
C SER A 144 10.66 -1.62 13.11
N LEU A 145 11.23 -2.75 13.52
CA LEU A 145 10.51 -3.81 14.21
C LEU A 145 10.09 -3.30 15.60
N VAL A 146 8.78 -3.21 15.82
CA VAL A 146 8.21 -2.72 17.09
C VAL A 146 7.65 -3.84 17.95
N ASP A 147 7.31 -4.97 17.34
CA ASP A 147 6.82 -6.14 18.04
C ASP A 147 6.99 -7.42 17.22
N LYS A 148 7.08 -8.56 17.91
CA LYS A 148 7.18 -9.86 17.27
C LYS A 148 6.75 -11.00 18.20
N THR A 149 6.37 -12.12 17.62
CA THR A 149 6.24 -13.39 18.34
C THR A 149 7.64 -13.95 18.69
N PRO A 150 7.76 -14.82 19.69
CA PRO A 150 9.06 -15.30 20.18
C PRO A 150 9.94 -15.98 19.11
N GLY A 151 9.33 -16.72 18.18
CA GLY A 151 10.05 -17.43 17.13
C GLY A 151 10.38 -16.58 15.90
N PHE A 152 9.84 -15.35 15.79
CA PHE A 152 10.10 -14.51 14.63
C PHE A 152 11.53 -13.96 14.62
N VAL A 153 12.23 -14.15 13.51
CA VAL A 153 13.59 -13.61 13.29
C VAL A 153 13.50 -12.28 12.54
N GLY A 154 13.72 -11.18 13.27
CA GLY A 154 13.64 -9.81 12.72
C GLY A 154 14.95 -9.36 12.08
N LEU A 155 15.10 -9.56 10.77
CA LEU A 155 16.30 -9.19 10.01
C LEU A 155 16.23 -7.81 9.36
N LEU A 156 15.07 -7.11 9.46
CA LEU A 156 14.78 -5.87 8.76
C LEU A 156 14.62 -4.67 9.72
N SER A 157 15.47 -4.55 10.74
CA SER A 157 15.28 -3.46 11.70
C SER A 157 16.60 -2.82 12.12
N PRO A 158 16.79 -1.51 11.83
CA PRO A 158 15.93 -0.68 10.96
C PRO A 158 16.06 -1.06 9.48
N ALA A 159 15.05 -0.72 8.69
CA ALA A 159 15.09 -0.94 7.25
C ALA A 159 14.52 0.26 6.48
N SER A 160 15.06 0.50 5.29
CA SER A 160 14.43 1.37 4.29
C SER A 160 13.37 0.59 3.51
N LEU A 161 12.28 1.24 3.11
CA LEU A 161 11.25 0.65 2.28
C LEU A 161 10.97 1.59 1.09
N ILE A 162 11.07 1.05 -0.11
CA ILE A 162 10.82 1.75 -1.37
C ILE A 162 9.96 0.88 -2.28
N GLY A 163 9.22 1.47 -3.21
CA GLY A 163 8.45 0.71 -4.20
C GLY A 163 7.28 1.46 -4.79
N GLU A 164 6.65 0.81 -5.76
CA GLU A 164 5.49 1.33 -6.47
C GLU A 164 4.27 0.44 -6.21
N LEU A 165 3.16 1.06 -5.84
CA LEU A 165 1.94 0.39 -5.46
C LEU A 165 0.72 1.08 -6.08
N GLY A 166 -0.29 0.27 -6.44
CA GLY A 166 -1.57 0.74 -6.93
C GLY A 166 -2.74 0.14 -6.14
N ALA A 167 -3.72 0.96 -5.79
CA ALA A 167 -4.90 0.53 -5.05
C ALA A 167 -6.19 0.98 -5.73
N ARG A 168 -7.23 0.14 -5.69
CA ARG A 168 -8.59 0.48 -6.14
C ARG A 168 -9.40 1.07 -4.99
N PRO A 169 -10.31 2.00 -5.30
CA PRO A 169 -11.23 2.50 -4.29
C PRO A 169 -12.20 1.38 -3.88
N ASN A 170 -12.10 0.93 -2.64
CA ASN A 170 -13.04 0.00 -2.02
C ASN A 170 -12.92 0.12 -0.50
N ALA A 171 -13.68 1.08 0.05
CA ALA A 171 -13.61 1.42 1.46
C ALA A 171 -14.01 0.26 2.40
N ASP A 172 -14.99 -0.53 1.99
CA ASP A 172 -15.47 -1.65 2.81
C ASP A 172 -14.42 -2.77 2.89
N ASN A 173 -13.83 -3.12 1.75
CA ASN A 173 -12.75 -4.11 1.70
C ASN A 173 -11.50 -3.60 2.45
N ALA A 174 -11.10 -2.35 2.24
CA ALA A 174 -9.94 -1.77 2.93
C ALA A 174 -10.12 -1.81 4.46
N ARG A 175 -11.30 -1.42 4.96
CA ARG A 175 -11.62 -1.47 6.40
C ARG A 175 -11.72 -2.90 6.93
N ALA A 176 -12.36 -3.81 6.17
CA ALA A 176 -12.48 -5.22 6.56
C ALA A 176 -11.10 -5.88 6.66
N THR A 177 -10.24 -5.73 5.65
CA THR A 177 -8.89 -6.30 5.62
C THR A 177 -8.03 -5.71 6.74
N ARG A 178 -8.12 -4.40 6.99
CA ARG A 178 -7.43 -3.75 8.10
C ARG A 178 -7.85 -4.32 9.46
N ARG A 179 -9.17 -4.52 9.70
CA ARG A 179 -9.67 -5.12 10.95
C ARG A 179 -9.20 -6.56 11.11
N ALA A 180 -9.29 -7.36 10.04
CA ALA A 180 -8.83 -8.76 10.07
C ALA A 180 -7.33 -8.85 10.39
N ALA A 181 -6.49 -8.04 9.73
CA ALA A 181 -5.05 -7.99 9.99
C ALA A 181 -4.74 -7.53 11.43
N SER A 182 -5.44 -6.50 11.92
CA SER A 182 -5.28 -6.02 13.30
C SER A 182 -5.65 -7.09 14.33
N GLN A 183 -6.75 -7.80 14.11
CA GLN A 183 -7.19 -8.89 14.98
C GLN A 183 -6.22 -10.07 14.94
N PHE A 184 -5.77 -10.46 13.74
CA PHE A 184 -4.77 -11.50 13.54
C PHE A 184 -3.49 -11.20 14.33
N VAL A 185 -2.93 -10.00 14.16
CA VAL A 185 -1.73 -9.56 14.88
C VAL A 185 -1.95 -9.56 16.39
N THR A 186 -3.10 -9.03 16.85
CA THR A 186 -3.44 -9.00 18.29
C THR A 186 -3.51 -10.40 18.88
N ASN A 187 -4.14 -11.34 18.18
CA ASN A 187 -4.27 -12.72 18.63
C ASN A 187 -2.90 -13.41 18.69
N ARG A 188 -2.03 -13.18 17.71
CA ARG A 188 -0.68 -13.78 17.67
C ARG A 188 0.27 -13.21 18.72
N LEU A 189 0.19 -11.91 18.99
CA LEU A 189 1.04 -11.23 19.97
C LEU A 189 0.49 -11.31 21.41
N GLY A 190 -0.78 -11.67 21.59
CA GLY A 190 -1.46 -11.64 22.89
C GLY A 190 -1.66 -10.23 23.46
N ARG A 191 -1.51 -9.19 22.64
CA ARG A 191 -1.68 -7.79 23.04
C ARG A 191 -2.04 -6.91 21.85
N VAL A 192 -2.82 -5.87 22.12
CA VAL A 192 -3.24 -4.90 21.12
C VAL A 192 -2.06 -4.02 20.73
N ARG A 193 -1.70 -4.01 19.44
CA ARG A 193 -0.66 -3.14 18.86
C ARG A 193 -1.20 -2.19 17.81
N TRP A 194 -2.45 -2.35 17.45
CA TRP A 194 -3.04 -1.63 16.36
C TRP A 194 -4.46 -1.19 16.72
N VAL A 195 -4.58 0.01 17.16
CA VAL A 195 -5.88 0.65 17.38
C VAL A 195 -6.14 1.53 16.15
N GLY A 196 -7.07 1.12 15.28
CA GLY A 196 -7.54 1.98 14.22
C GLY A 196 -8.40 3.11 14.77
N ALA A 197 -8.56 4.20 14.03
CA ALA A 197 -9.42 5.32 14.40
C ALA A 197 -10.89 4.90 14.67
N ASP A 198 -11.30 3.72 14.21
CA ASP A 198 -12.63 3.15 14.42
C ASP A 198 -12.84 2.59 15.83
N GLY A 199 -11.80 2.48 16.65
CA GLY A 199 -11.87 1.91 18.02
C GLY A 199 -12.39 2.87 19.09
N VAL A 200 -12.70 4.11 18.75
CA VAL A 200 -13.14 5.14 19.72
C VAL A 200 -14.65 5.42 19.63
N SER A 201 -15.37 4.79 18.72
CA SER A 201 -16.83 4.97 18.57
C SER A 201 -17.63 3.81 19.19
N GLY A 202 -17.48 3.61 20.49
CA GLY A 202 -18.21 2.58 21.22
C GLY A 202 -18.30 2.91 22.72
N ARG A 203 -18.98 3.99 23.06
CA ARG A 203 -19.62 4.22 24.35
C ARG A 203 -20.98 4.88 24.16
#